data_0bce88ecdb67a6108a213f0a80c17541
#
_entry.id   0bce88ecdb67a6108a213f0a80c17541
#
_cell.length_a   1.000
_cell.length_b   1.000
_cell.length_c   1.000
_cell.angle_alpha   90.00
_cell.angle_beta   90.00
_cell.angle_gamma   90.00
#
_symmetry.space_group_name_H-M   'P 1'
#
loop_
_entity.id
_entity.type
_entity.pdbx_description
1 polymer ?
#
loop_
_entity_poly.entity_id
_entity_poly.type
_entity_poly.pdbx_seq_one_letter_code
_entity_poly.pdbx_strand_id
1 'polypeptide(L)'
;MGHIENERCGESCLHYYIGENTKLQGGEHMIYITGDTHGDFRNVEQFCKKMQTSKDDVLIILGDAGINYYGPEQDKRKKKYLESLPITIFAIHGNHEMRPQTIPTYHEVDWNGGKVYMEDDYPHILFAKDAELYELNGLFTFVVGGAYSVDKNYRLLHGLAWWPDEQPSDEIKRQVEEKLEGMDWEVDVVLTHTAPLKYEPTEVFLPMINQSTVDKSTEQWLDSIEEQLYYDRWYCGHYHTIKKIDKIQFMYNDFDEFPSKDEENLQDDFDRCDECDVNGDNYYLDEDGELEC
;
A
#
# COMPACT_ATOMS: atom_id res chain seq x y z
N MET A 1 -27.77 -40.01 36.91
CA MET A 1 -28.66 -38.84 36.71
C MET A 1 -27.86 -37.60 37.11
N GLY A 2 -27.52 -36.76 36.15
CA GLY A 2 -26.82 -35.52 36.35
C GLY A 2 -26.43 -35.01 34.99
N HIS A 3 -27.35 -34.26 34.33
CA HIS A 3 -27.05 -33.45 33.14
C HIS A 3 -26.00 -32.45 33.51
N ILE A 4 -24.92 -32.40 32.77
CA ILE A 4 -24.03 -31.22 32.67
C ILE A 4 -24.25 -30.68 31.28
N GLU A 5 -24.87 -29.49 31.25
CA GLU A 5 -25.18 -28.73 30.05
C GLU A 5 -23.92 -28.22 29.36
N ASN A 6 -23.84 -28.47 28.10
CA ASN A 6 -22.86 -27.93 27.17
C ASN A 6 -23.22 -26.48 26.85
N GLU A 7 -22.75 -25.54 27.65
CA GLU A 7 -22.83 -24.12 27.34
C GLU A 7 -21.56 -23.43 27.84
N ARG A 8 -20.58 -23.27 26.93
CA ARG A 8 -19.57 -22.19 27.09
C ARG A 8 -18.51 -22.12 25.96
N CYS A 9 -18.83 -22.51 24.75
CA CYS A 9 -17.95 -22.16 23.63
C CYS A 9 -18.59 -21.16 22.63
N GLY A 10 -19.91 -20.92 22.72
CA GLY A 10 -20.64 -20.13 21.72
C GLY A 10 -20.67 -18.62 21.92
N GLU A 11 -20.35 -18.10 23.09
CA GLU A 11 -20.53 -16.65 23.38
C GLU A 11 -19.23 -15.83 23.42
N SER A 12 -18.08 -16.47 23.51
CA SER A 12 -16.80 -15.75 23.56
C SER A 12 -16.27 -15.36 22.18
N CYS A 13 -16.55 -16.17 21.15
CA CYS A 13 -16.10 -15.89 19.78
C CYS A 13 -16.96 -14.86 19.02
N LEU A 14 -18.22 -14.62 19.44
CA LEU A 14 -19.09 -13.64 18.77
C LEU A 14 -18.95 -12.19 19.28
N HIS A 15 -18.19 -11.98 20.35
CA HIS A 15 -18.00 -10.62 20.90
C HIS A 15 -16.79 -9.87 20.35
N TYR A 16 -15.95 -10.50 19.54
CA TYR A 16 -14.79 -9.84 18.92
C TYR A 16 -15.09 -9.18 17.56
N TYR A 17 -16.25 -9.45 16.96
CA TYR A 17 -16.62 -8.93 15.65
C TYR A 17 -17.48 -7.67 15.64
N ILE A 18 -17.80 -7.10 16.80
CA ILE A 18 -18.45 -5.78 16.92
C ILE A 18 -17.65 -4.96 17.93
N GLY A 19 -16.38 -4.67 17.59
CA GLY A 19 -15.61 -3.64 18.25
C GLY A 19 -16.11 -2.30 17.76
N GLU A 20 -16.89 -1.58 18.59
CA GLU A 20 -17.03 -0.14 18.47
C GLU A 20 -15.61 0.44 18.47
N ASN A 21 -15.24 1.16 17.38
CA ASN A 21 -14.02 1.94 17.27
C ASN A 21 -14.01 3.03 18.38
N THR A 22 -13.72 2.65 19.60
CA THR A 22 -13.30 3.57 20.63
C THR A 22 -11.79 3.67 20.57
N LYS A 23 -11.27 4.78 20.02
CA LYS A 23 -9.86 5.18 20.19
C LYS A 23 -9.53 5.04 21.67
N LEU A 24 -8.72 4.04 22.03
CA LEU A 24 -8.13 3.94 23.34
C LEU A 24 -7.24 5.17 23.54
N GLN A 25 -7.36 5.85 24.65
CA GLN A 25 -6.57 7.04 25.00
C GLN A 25 -5.11 6.65 25.26
N GLY A 26 -4.33 6.70 24.17
CA GLY A 26 -2.90 6.41 24.10
C GLY A 26 -2.66 6.14 22.63
N GLY A 27 -2.52 7.20 21.79
CA GLY A 27 -2.72 7.17 20.35
C GLY A 27 -1.86 6.14 19.63
N GLU A 28 -2.43 5.03 19.24
CA GLU A 28 -1.92 4.23 18.14
C GLU A 28 -2.15 5.04 16.85
N HIS A 29 -1.06 5.33 16.14
CA HIS A 29 -1.11 6.00 14.84
C HIS A 29 -1.62 4.98 13.83
N MET A 30 -2.65 5.35 13.08
CA MET A 30 -3.21 4.46 12.06
C MET A 30 -2.56 4.72 10.71
N ILE A 31 -2.27 3.66 9.99
CA ILE A 31 -1.83 3.73 8.60
C ILE A 31 -2.95 3.19 7.73
N TYR A 32 -3.32 3.97 6.72
CA TYR A 32 -4.34 3.63 5.73
C TYR A 32 -3.72 3.59 4.34
N ILE A 33 -4.39 2.94 3.40
CA ILE A 33 -3.92 2.79 2.02
C ILE A 33 -5.06 3.01 1.03
N THR A 34 -4.74 3.65 -0.09
CA THR A 34 -5.64 3.84 -1.22
C THR A 34 -4.88 3.83 -2.55
N GLY A 35 -5.59 3.66 -3.65
CA GLY A 35 -5.04 3.81 -5.00
C GLY A 35 -4.99 5.26 -5.47
N ASP A 36 -5.01 5.42 -6.78
CA ASP A 36 -4.90 6.66 -7.52
C ASP A 36 -5.95 7.69 -7.10
N THR A 37 -5.54 8.91 -6.81
CA THR A 37 -6.46 10.01 -6.48
C THR A 37 -6.57 11.07 -7.57
N HIS A 38 -5.61 11.14 -8.49
CA HIS A 38 -5.54 12.10 -9.61
C HIS A 38 -5.81 13.55 -9.20
N GLY A 39 -5.43 13.91 -7.97
CA GLY A 39 -5.63 15.24 -7.40
C GLY A 39 -7.08 15.59 -7.07
N ASP A 40 -7.98 14.61 -7.01
CA ASP A 40 -9.29 14.76 -6.41
C ASP A 40 -9.28 14.24 -4.96
N PHE A 41 -9.02 15.13 -4.03
CA PHE A 41 -8.90 14.78 -2.61
C PHE A 41 -10.21 14.88 -1.82
N ARG A 42 -11.37 14.99 -2.49
CA ARG A 42 -12.69 15.06 -1.80
C ARG A 42 -12.99 13.77 -1.05
N ASN A 43 -12.63 12.63 -1.63
CA ASN A 43 -12.78 11.33 -0.96
C ASN A 43 -11.84 11.21 0.23
N VAL A 44 -10.61 11.71 0.13
CA VAL A 44 -9.65 11.77 1.25
C VAL A 44 -10.20 12.65 2.38
N GLU A 45 -10.74 13.83 2.06
CA GLU A 45 -11.36 14.71 3.06
C GLU A 45 -12.55 14.03 3.78
N GLN A 46 -13.41 13.33 3.02
CA GLN A 46 -14.54 12.59 3.60
C GLN A 46 -14.07 11.44 4.47
N PHE A 47 -13.05 10.72 4.03
CA PHE A 47 -12.41 9.65 4.80
C PHE A 47 -11.85 10.18 6.12
N CYS A 48 -11.07 11.26 6.10
CA CYS A 48 -10.54 11.89 7.30
C CYS A 48 -11.66 12.27 8.29
N LYS A 49 -12.77 12.82 7.80
CA LYS A 49 -13.92 13.16 8.65
C LYS A 49 -14.59 11.93 9.25
N LYS A 50 -14.73 10.86 8.48
CA LYS A 50 -15.36 9.60 8.92
C LYS A 50 -14.49 8.89 9.97
N MET A 51 -13.19 8.80 9.72
CA MET A 51 -12.24 8.10 10.59
C MET A 51 -11.72 8.97 11.73
N GLN A 52 -12.01 10.28 11.72
CA GLN A 52 -11.50 11.26 12.70
C GLN A 52 -9.97 11.25 12.80
N THR A 53 -9.30 11.20 11.65
CA THR A 53 -7.84 11.16 11.55
C THR A 53 -7.17 12.41 12.11
N SER A 54 -5.89 12.31 12.38
CA SER A 54 -4.98 13.39 12.78
C SER A 54 -3.75 13.42 11.86
N LYS A 55 -2.88 14.40 12.06
CA LYS A 55 -1.59 14.45 11.33
C LYS A 55 -0.62 13.33 11.71
N ASP A 56 -0.88 12.63 12.78
CA ASP A 56 -0.10 11.47 13.19
C ASP A 56 -0.50 10.21 12.40
N ASP A 57 -1.73 10.17 11.88
CA ASP A 57 -2.18 9.09 11.00
C ASP A 57 -1.61 9.28 9.59
N VAL A 58 -1.36 8.18 8.88
CA VAL A 58 -0.76 8.18 7.53
C VAL A 58 -1.74 7.62 6.51
N LEU A 59 -1.82 8.24 5.33
CA LEU A 59 -2.48 7.68 4.16
C LEU A 59 -1.45 7.40 3.08
N ILE A 60 -1.28 6.13 2.74
CA ILE A 60 -0.50 5.68 1.59
C ILE A 60 -1.34 5.88 0.32
N ILE A 61 -0.78 6.57 -0.70
CA ILE A 61 -1.38 6.68 -2.04
C ILE A 61 -0.48 5.94 -3.03
N LEU A 62 -1.02 4.92 -3.68
CA LEU A 62 -0.28 4.00 -4.55
C LEU A 62 0.00 4.57 -5.96
N GLY A 63 0.53 5.79 -5.99
CA GLY A 63 0.84 6.52 -7.21
C GLY A 63 -0.32 7.35 -7.73
N ASP A 64 -0.04 8.15 -8.75
CA ASP A 64 -0.99 9.06 -9.38
C ASP A 64 -1.77 9.90 -8.36
N ALA A 65 -1.07 10.39 -7.34
CA ALA A 65 -1.66 11.27 -6.35
C ALA A 65 -2.20 12.57 -6.97
N GLY A 66 -1.69 12.92 -8.16
CA GLY A 66 -2.06 14.14 -8.86
C GLY A 66 -1.49 15.39 -8.19
N ILE A 67 -0.34 15.22 -7.59
CA ILE A 67 0.56 16.26 -7.08
C ILE A 67 1.72 16.37 -8.07
N ASN A 68 2.23 17.58 -8.34
CA ASN A 68 3.32 17.79 -9.33
C ASN A 68 2.95 17.44 -10.80
N TYR A 69 1.69 17.59 -11.16
CA TYR A 69 1.16 17.25 -12.49
C TYR A 69 0.64 18.45 -13.27
N TYR A 70 -0.05 19.38 -12.61
CA TYR A 70 -0.84 20.44 -13.27
C TYR A 70 -0.05 21.74 -13.51
N GLY A 71 1.21 21.78 -13.10
CA GLY A 71 2.06 22.95 -13.12
C GLY A 71 1.99 23.79 -11.84
N PRO A 72 2.97 24.71 -11.65
CA PRO A 72 3.32 25.28 -10.35
C PRO A 72 2.14 25.88 -9.56
N GLU A 73 1.30 26.67 -10.23
CA GLU A 73 0.21 27.39 -9.55
C GLU A 73 -0.94 26.45 -9.12
N GLN A 74 -1.23 25.43 -9.92
CA GLN A 74 -2.29 24.50 -9.61
C GLN A 74 -1.81 23.46 -8.61
N ASP A 75 -0.60 22.97 -8.77
CA ASP A 75 0.02 22.02 -7.82
C ASP A 75 0.17 22.65 -6.44
N LYS A 76 0.59 23.93 -6.37
CA LYS A 76 0.62 24.68 -5.12
C LYS A 76 -0.74 24.74 -4.42
N ARG A 77 -1.84 24.95 -5.17
CA ARG A 77 -3.20 24.92 -4.59
C ARG A 77 -3.59 23.56 -4.08
N LYS A 78 -3.26 22.49 -4.84
CA LYS A 78 -3.54 21.12 -4.44
C LYS A 78 -2.75 20.70 -3.21
N LYS A 79 -1.44 21.00 -3.17
CA LYS A 79 -0.58 20.75 -2.01
C LYS A 79 -1.09 21.49 -0.76
N LYS A 80 -1.44 22.78 -0.91
CA LYS A 80 -2.00 23.55 0.20
C LYS A 80 -3.32 22.97 0.73
N TYR A 81 -4.18 22.48 -0.17
CA TYR A 81 -5.42 21.82 0.25
C TYR A 81 -5.14 20.53 0.98
N LEU A 82 -4.28 19.67 0.43
CA LEU A 82 -3.92 18.39 1.01
C LEU A 82 -3.21 18.55 2.35
N GLU A 83 -2.28 19.52 2.46
CA GLU A 83 -1.61 19.88 3.72
C GLU A 83 -2.61 20.33 4.81
N SER A 84 -3.76 20.88 4.45
CA SER A 84 -4.79 21.29 5.41
C SER A 84 -5.63 20.16 5.98
N LEU A 85 -5.60 18.97 5.36
CA LEU A 85 -6.33 17.79 5.85
C LEU A 85 -5.66 17.20 7.09
N PRO A 86 -6.41 16.64 8.03
CA PRO A 86 -5.88 16.05 9.25
C PRO A 86 -5.33 14.63 8.99
N ILE A 87 -4.33 14.51 8.14
CA ILE A 87 -3.64 13.26 7.84
C ILE A 87 -2.28 13.57 7.21
N THR A 88 -1.29 12.73 7.41
CA THR A 88 -0.02 12.75 6.66
C THR A 88 -0.14 11.87 5.42
N ILE A 89 0.29 12.38 4.27
CA ILE A 89 0.27 11.65 3.02
C ILE A 89 1.65 11.03 2.79
N PHE A 90 1.66 9.74 2.45
CA PHE A 90 2.82 9.02 1.96
C PHE A 90 2.51 8.52 0.55
N ALA A 91 2.92 9.28 -0.47
CA ALA A 91 2.63 8.99 -1.87
C ALA A 91 3.77 8.19 -2.51
N ILE A 92 3.42 7.19 -3.33
CA ILE A 92 4.34 6.53 -4.25
C ILE A 92 4.31 7.31 -5.57
N HIS A 93 5.41 7.34 -6.31
CA HIS A 93 5.42 7.95 -7.62
C HIS A 93 4.55 7.16 -8.61
N GLY A 94 3.63 7.85 -9.30
CA GLY A 94 2.83 7.30 -10.40
C GLY A 94 3.38 7.73 -11.77
N ASN A 95 2.65 7.42 -12.86
CA ASN A 95 3.02 7.86 -14.21
C ASN A 95 2.44 9.25 -14.57
N HIS A 96 1.50 9.76 -13.79
CA HIS A 96 0.86 11.07 -14.02
C HIS A 96 1.39 12.14 -13.05
N GLU A 97 2.69 12.18 -12.81
CA GLU A 97 3.33 13.21 -11.98
C GLU A 97 4.84 13.27 -12.22
N MET A 98 5.42 14.44 -11.95
CA MET A 98 6.88 14.61 -11.97
C MET A 98 7.49 13.88 -10.78
N ARG A 99 8.64 13.22 -11.01
CA ARG A 99 9.42 12.66 -9.91
C ARG A 99 9.91 13.75 -8.98
N PRO A 100 9.71 13.63 -7.65
CA PRO A 100 10.06 14.67 -6.68
C PRO A 100 11.52 15.10 -6.76
N GLN A 101 12.45 14.18 -6.98
CA GLN A 101 13.88 14.48 -7.09
C GLN A 101 14.25 15.38 -8.28
N THR A 102 13.35 15.57 -9.25
CA THR A 102 13.55 16.49 -10.38
C THR A 102 13.05 17.91 -10.07
N ILE A 103 12.39 18.10 -8.94
CA ILE A 103 11.79 19.37 -8.53
C ILE A 103 12.68 20.03 -7.46
N PRO A 104 13.22 21.24 -7.69
CA PRO A 104 14.23 21.86 -6.82
C PRO A 104 13.77 22.17 -5.37
N THR A 105 12.47 22.18 -5.13
CA THR A 105 11.90 22.46 -3.79
C THR A 105 11.86 21.23 -2.88
N TYR A 106 12.00 20.02 -3.46
CA TYR A 106 12.07 18.80 -2.68
C TYR A 106 13.48 18.50 -2.19
N HIS A 107 13.57 17.94 -1.00
CA HIS A 107 14.80 17.42 -0.44
C HIS A 107 14.51 16.10 0.29
N GLU A 108 15.56 15.31 0.51
CA GLU A 108 15.46 14.04 1.23
C GLU A 108 15.41 14.27 2.74
N VAL A 109 14.53 13.57 3.43
CA VAL A 109 14.46 13.47 4.88
C VAL A 109 14.35 12.01 5.32
N ASP A 110 14.84 11.70 6.51
CA ASP A 110 14.68 10.36 7.10
C ASP A 110 13.25 10.21 7.64
N TRP A 111 12.59 9.10 7.31
CA TRP A 111 11.24 8.79 7.77
C TRP A 111 11.02 7.26 7.84
N ASN A 112 10.58 6.76 8.99
CA ASN A 112 10.26 5.35 9.23
C ASN A 112 11.32 4.34 8.69
N GLY A 113 12.59 4.59 8.95
CA GLY A 113 13.70 3.71 8.57
C GLY A 113 14.24 3.93 7.14
N GLY A 114 13.51 4.61 6.27
CA GLY A 114 13.91 4.96 4.90
C GLY A 114 14.06 6.46 4.69
N LYS A 115 14.24 6.87 3.43
CA LYS A 115 14.26 8.26 2.99
C LYS A 115 13.04 8.58 2.16
N VAL A 116 12.47 9.77 2.38
CA VAL A 116 11.38 10.34 1.60
C VAL A 116 11.77 11.69 1.03
N TYR A 117 11.08 12.13 -0.02
CA TYR A 117 11.16 13.49 -0.52
C TYR A 117 10.06 14.34 0.09
N MET A 118 10.41 15.53 0.58
CA MET A 118 9.53 16.47 1.24
C MET A 118 9.83 17.91 0.79
N GLU A 119 8.82 18.77 0.80
CA GLU A 119 8.97 20.23 0.68
C GLU A 119 8.73 20.89 2.03
N ASP A 120 9.55 21.88 2.42
CA ASP A 120 9.42 22.58 3.71
C ASP A 120 8.05 23.25 3.91
N ASP A 121 7.41 23.71 2.82
CA ASP A 121 6.09 24.32 2.86
C ASP A 121 4.94 23.31 3.09
N TYR A 122 5.22 22.01 2.94
CA TYR A 122 4.22 20.92 3.01
C TYR A 122 4.78 19.69 3.74
N PRO A 123 5.09 19.80 5.03
CA PRO A 123 5.77 18.74 5.79
C PRO A 123 4.98 17.45 5.99
N HIS A 124 3.67 17.46 5.71
CA HIS A 124 2.81 16.27 5.80
C HIS A 124 2.46 15.69 4.41
N ILE A 125 3.23 16.04 3.38
CA ILE A 125 3.14 15.44 2.05
C ILE A 125 4.50 14.85 1.72
N LEU A 126 4.62 13.54 1.91
CA LEU A 126 5.84 12.78 1.72
C LEU A 126 5.74 11.96 0.45
N PHE A 127 6.79 11.96 -0.35
CA PHE A 127 6.92 11.02 -1.47
C PHE A 127 7.95 9.96 -1.13
N ALA A 128 7.57 8.70 -1.30
CA ALA A 128 8.47 7.58 -1.18
C ALA A 128 9.63 7.71 -2.17
N LYS A 129 10.81 7.31 -1.73
CA LYS A 129 11.96 7.14 -2.61
C LYS A 129 11.99 5.70 -3.11
N ASP A 130 12.22 5.52 -4.41
CA ASP A 130 12.36 4.18 -4.97
C ASP A 130 13.53 3.42 -4.34
N ALA A 131 13.41 2.12 -4.23
CA ALA A 131 14.40 1.23 -3.63
C ALA A 131 14.64 1.45 -2.13
N GLU A 132 13.74 2.13 -1.44
CA GLU A 132 13.81 2.28 0.03
C GLU A 132 12.92 1.25 0.73
N LEU A 133 13.33 0.95 1.95
CA LEU A 133 12.60 0.11 2.89
C LEU A 133 12.10 0.97 4.04
N TYR A 134 10.82 0.82 4.37
CA TYR A 134 10.19 1.53 5.48
C TYR A 134 9.67 0.54 6.51
N GLU A 135 9.71 0.90 7.77
CA GLU A 135 9.06 0.16 8.84
C GLU A 135 7.69 0.79 9.13
N LEU A 136 6.62 0.15 8.61
CA LEU A 136 5.24 0.62 8.73
C LEU A 136 4.43 -0.40 9.55
N ASN A 137 3.87 0.00 10.69
CA ASN A 137 3.16 -0.89 11.63
C ASN A 137 3.98 -2.16 12.02
N GLY A 138 5.31 -2.01 12.13
CA GLY A 138 6.22 -3.12 12.41
C GLY A 138 6.53 -4.03 11.22
N LEU A 139 6.00 -3.71 10.02
CA LEU A 139 6.22 -4.46 8.77
C LEU A 139 7.28 -3.78 7.90
N PHE A 140 8.24 -4.56 7.41
CA PHE A 140 9.21 -4.11 6.44
C PHE A 140 8.55 -3.96 5.06
N THR A 141 8.36 -2.71 4.67
CA THR A 141 7.62 -2.32 3.47
C THR A 141 8.56 -1.76 2.41
N PHE A 142 8.63 -2.42 1.27
CA PHE A 142 9.48 -2.05 0.15
C PHE A 142 8.69 -1.28 -0.91
N VAL A 143 9.30 -0.22 -1.50
CA VAL A 143 8.59 0.68 -2.42
C VAL A 143 9.30 0.83 -3.76
N VAL A 144 8.51 0.74 -4.84
CA VAL A 144 8.92 1.09 -6.21
C VAL A 144 7.77 1.79 -6.93
N GLY A 145 8.00 3.02 -7.38
CA GLY A 145 7.01 3.80 -8.12
C GLY A 145 7.20 3.75 -9.65
N GLY A 146 6.17 4.25 -10.34
CA GLY A 146 6.17 4.44 -11.79
C GLY A 146 5.49 3.33 -12.58
N ALA A 147 5.00 3.72 -13.76
CA ALA A 147 4.37 2.85 -14.75
C ALA A 147 4.42 3.51 -16.14
N TYR A 148 4.06 2.79 -17.19
CA TYR A 148 3.92 3.34 -18.52
C TYR A 148 2.54 3.98 -18.73
N SER A 149 2.51 5.21 -19.26
CA SER A 149 1.26 5.87 -19.64
C SER A 149 0.71 5.32 -20.95
N VAL A 150 -0.36 4.55 -20.91
CA VAL A 150 -1.03 4.00 -22.10
C VAL A 150 -1.55 5.10 -23.04
N ASP A 151 -1.79 6.30 -22.55
CA ASP A 151 -2.22 7.48 -23.28
C ASP A 151 -1.08 8.44 -23.65
N LYS A 152 0.20 8.02 -23.50
CA LYS A 152 1.41 8.80 -23.83
C LYS A 152 1.33 9.49 -25.18
N ASN A 153 1.00 8.75 -26.24
CA ASN A 153 0.94 9.30 -27.60
C ASN A 153 -0.16 10.37 -27.72
N TYR A 154 -1.30 10.17 -27.09
CA TYR A 154 -2.38 11.15 -27.03
C TYR A 154 -1.92 12.42 -26.31
N ARG A 155 -1.25 12.29 -25.18
CA ARG A 155 -0.72 13.43 -24.39
C ARG A 155 0.28 14.24 -25.18
N LEU A 156 1.27 13.59 -25.79
CA LEU A 156 2.27 14.26 -26.63
C LEU A 156 1.65 14.99 -27.80
N LEU A 157 0.66 14.39 -28.49
CA LEU A 157 -0.03 14.99 -29.62
C LEU A 157 -0.83 16.26 -29.25
N HIS A 158 -1.39 16.28 -28.04
CA HIS A 158 -2.23 17.37 -27.55
C HIS A 158 -1.50 18.36 -26.63
N GLY A 159 -0.18 18.20 -26.47
CA GLY A 159 0.62 19.06 -25.59
C GLY A 159 0.23 18.97 -24.11
N LEU A 160 -0.25 17.80 -23.68
CA LEU A 160 -0.53 17.51 -22.28
C LEU A 160 0.75 17.07 -21.55
N ALA A 161 0.76 17.18 -20.23
CA ALA A 161 1.90 16.81 -19.42
C ALA A 161 2.23 15.31 -19.54
N TRP A 162 3.49 15.02 -19.79
CA TRP A 162 4.07 13.68 -19.79
C TRP A 162 5.57 13.80 -19.48
N TRP A 163 6.13 12.85 -18.80
CA TRP A 163 7.54 12.84 -18.40
C TRP A 163 8.22 11.55 -18.83
N PRO A 164 9.46 11.65 -19.40
CA PRO A 164 10.17 10.47 -19.91
C PRO A 164 10.65 9.51 -18.81
N ASP A 165 10.66 9.95 -17.58
CA ASP A 165 11.04 9.20 -16.37
C ASP A 165 9.82 8.64 -15.61
N GLU A 166 8.67 8.49 -16.29
CA GLU A 166 7.45 7.92 -15.71
C GLU A 166 7.64 6.48 -15.21
N GLN A 167 8.49 5.69 -15.86
CA GLN A 167 8.88 4.35 -15.46
C GLN A 167 10.20 4.37 -14.65
N PRO A 168 10.47 3.36 -13.80
CA PRO A 168 11.77 3.23 -13.15
C PRO A 168 12.87 3.06 -14.19
N SER A 169 13.93 3.89 -14.07
CA SER A 169 15.12 3.79 -14.92
C SER A 169 15.91 2.52 -14.62
N ASP A 170 16.83 2.13 -15.54
CA ASP A 170 17.75 1.01 -15.32
C ASP A 170 18.56 1.18 -14.01
N GLU A 171 18.88 2.42 -13.66
CA GLU A 171 19.59 2.73 -12.41
C GLU A 171 18.70 2.45 -11.19
N ILE A 172 17.43 2.83 -11.22
CA ILE A 172 16.47 2.52 -10.14
C ILE A 172 16.29 1.01 -10.03
N LYS A 173 16.10 0.32 -11.17
CA LYS A 173 15.95 -1.15 -11.19
C LYS A 173 17.15 -1.85 -10.56
N ARG A 174 18.35 -1.42 -10.90
CA ARG A 174 19.59 -1.96 -10.30
C ARG A 174 19.66 -1.72 -8.80
N GLN A 175 19.30 -0.51 -8.33
CA GLN A 175 19.28 -0.19 -6.89
C GLN A 175 18.25 -1.04 -6.14
N VAL A 176 17.08 -1.30 -6.73
CA VAL A 176 16.06 -2.20 -6.20
C VAL A 176 16.61 -3.62 -6.04
N GLU A 177 17.19 -4.18 -7.10
CA GLU A 177 17.75 -5.53 -7.09
C GLU A 177 18.88 -5.66 -6.05
N GLU A 178 19.83 -4.72 -6.01
CA GLU A 178 20.90 -4.67 -5.02
C GLU A 178 20.37 -4.58 -3.58
N LYS A 179 19.31 -3.81 -3.35
CA LYS A 179 18.69 -3.66 -2.03
C LYS A 179 18.01 -4.95 -1.59
N LEU A 180 17.22 -5.57 -2.48
CA LEU A 180 16.52 -6.83 -2.20
C LEU A 180 17.51 -7.99 -2.01
N GLU A 181 18.58 -8.05 -2.81
CA GLU A 181 19.67 -9.03 -2.61
C GLU A 181 20.31 -8.86 -1.22
N GLY A 182 20.55 -7.63 -0.78
CA GLY A 182 21.07 -7.32 0.55
C GLY A 182 20.13 -7.67 1.70
N MET A 183 18.87 -8.01 1.40
CA MET A 183 17.82 -8.45 2.32
C MET A 183 17.44 -9.92 2.12
N ASP A 184 18.27 -10.70 1.44
CA ASP A 184 18.00 -12.10 1.11
C ASP A 184 16.66 -12.32 0.38
N TRP A 185 16.17 -11.30 -0.36
CA TRP A 185 14.90 -11.28 -1.08
C TRP A 185 13.68 -11.53 -0.18
N GLU A 186 13.66 -10.96 1.01
CA GLU A 186 12.58 -11.10 1.98
C GLU A 186 12.09 -9.73 2.48
N VAL A 187 10.77 -9.49 2.37
CA VAL A 187 10.08 -8.30 2.90
C VAL A 187 8.65 -8.69 3.29
N ASP A 188 8.03 -7.96 4.22
CA ASP A 188 6.65 -8.25 4.61
C ASP A 188 5.65 -7.70 3.55
N VAL A 189 5.84 -6.46 3.10
CA VAL A 189 4.93 -5.79 2.17
C VAL A 189 5.67 -5.13 1.01
N VAL A 190 5.07 -5.18 -0.17
CA VAL A 190 5.53 -4.46 -1.36
C VAL A 190 4.48 -3.43 -1.79
N LEU A 191 4.92 -2.21 -2.06
CA LEU A 191 4.08 -1.14 -2.60
C LEU A 191 4.62 -0.69 -3.95
N THR A 192 3.80 -0.82 -4.98
CA THR A 192 4.15 -0.34 -6.33
C THR A 192 3.01 0.46 -6.93
N HIS A 193 3.29 1.22 -7.99
CA HIS A 193 2.21 1.86 -8.75
C HIS A 193 1.56 0.86 -9.70
N THR A 194 2.33 0.14 -10.53
CA THR A 194 1.84 -0.93 -11.41
C THR A 194 2.09 -2.33 -10.79
N ALA A 195 1.59 -3.39 -11.41
CA ALA A 195 1.70 -4.76 -10.93
C ALA A 195 2.71 -5.59 -11.75
N PRO A 196 3.20 -6.74 -11.25
CA PRO A 196 3.87 -7.74 -12.06
C PRO A 196 3.00 -8.20 -13.23
N LEU A 197 3.60 -8.44 -14.40
CA LEU A 197 2.90 -8.68 -15.67
C LEU A 197 1.87 -9.81 -15.59
N LYS A 198 2.21 -10.91 -14.91
CA LYS A 198 1.32 -12.08 -14.77
C LYS A 198 0.03 -11.81 -14.00
N TYR A 199 -0.01 -10.72 -13.23
CA TYR A 199 -1.17 -10.31 -12.45
C TYR A 199 -1.97 -9.17 -13.11
N GLU A 200 -1.58 -8.67 -14.28
CA GLU A 200 -2.33 -7.60 -14.96
C GLU A 200 -3.82 -7.95 -15.07
N PRO A 201 -4.71 -7.07 -14.60
CA PRO A 201 -6.16 -7.28 -14.67
C PRO A 201 -6.66 -6.97 -16.09
N THR A 202 -6.38 -7.86 -17.05
CA THR A 202 -6.60 -7.63 -18.49
C THR A 202 -8.06 -7.36 -18.85
N GLU A 203 -9.02 -7.77 -18.02
CA GLU A 203 -10.44 -7.53 -18.18
C GLU A 203 -10.87 -6.07 -18.02
N VAL A 204 -10.04 -5.23 -17.36
CA VAL A 204 -10.31 -3.79 -17.20
C VAL A 204 -9.55 -2.94 -18.21
N PHE A 205 -8.78 -3.53 -19.10
CA PHE A 205 -8.03 -2.79 -20.11
C PHE A 205 -8.96 -2.00 -21.04
N LEU A 206 -8.54 -0.79 -21.38
CA LEU A 206 -9.29 0.08 -22.29
C LEU A 206 -9.36 -0.54 -23.68
N PRO A 207 -10.55 -0.84 -24.23
CA PRO A 207 -10.69 -1.58 -25.50
C PRO A 207 -10.07 -0.86 -26.71
N MET A 208 -9.89 0.47 -26.61
CA MET A 208 -9.33 1.30 -27.69
C MET A 208 -7.79 1.34 -27.68
N ILE A 209 -7.14 0.82 -26.66
CA ILE A 209 -5.69 0.79 -26.54
C ILE A 209 -5.16 -0.51 -27.15
N ASN A 210 -4.32 -0.38 -28.17
CA ASN A 210 -3.62 -1.53 -28.74
C ASN A 210 -2.51 -1.97 -27.78
N GLN A 211 -2.71 -3.07 -27.09
CA GLN A 211 -1.78 -3.60 -26.09
C GLN A 211 -0.39 -3.92 -26.64
N SER A 212 -0.27 -4.19 -27.95
CA SER A 212 1.04 -4.41 -28.59
C SER A 212 1.92 -3.15 -28.70
N THR A 213 1.35 -1.97 -28.42
CA THR A 213 2.07 -0.68 -28.42
C THR A 213 2.36 -0.17 -27.03
N VAL A 214 1.91 -0.86 -25.98
CA VAL A 214 2.17 -0.54 -24.56
C VAL A 214 3.55 -1.10 -24.21
N ASP A 215 4.38 -0.26 -23.62
CA ASP A 215 5.66 -0.69 -23.08
C ASP A 215 5.44 -1.32 -21.68
N LYS A 216 5.59 -2.63 -21.62
CA LYS A 216 5.39 -3.43 -20.39
C LYS A 216 6.72 -3.80 -19.72
N SER A 217 7.77 -3.05 -19.99
CA SER A 217 9.10 -3.36 -19.46
C SER A 217 9.18 -3.25 -17.92
N THR A 218 8.34 -2.41 -17.31
CA THR A 218 8.23 -2.32 -15.86
C THR A 218 7.52 -3.53 -15.27
N GLU A 219 6.38 -3.91 -15.83
CA GLU A 219 5.58 -5.07 -15.38
C GLU A 219 6.36 -6.38 -15.57
N GLN A 220 7.09 -6.53 -16.68
CA GLN A 220 7.96 -7.69 -16.96
C GLN A 220 9.13 -7.76 -15.96
N TRP A 221 9.72 -6.62 -15.62
CA TRP A 221 10.76 -6.56 -14.61
C TRP A 221 10.21 -6.89 -13.22
N LEU A 222 9.03 -6.36 -12.86
CA LEU A 222 8.35 -6.71 -11.60
C LEU A 222 8.01 -8.21 -11.51
N ASP A 223 7.69 -8.88 -12.63
CA ASP A 223 7.55 -10.35 -12.65
C ASP A 223 8.85 -11.03 -12.20
N SER A 224 10.00 -10.57 -12.70
CA SER A 224 11.30 -11.15 -12.34
C SER A 224 11.69 -10.89 -10.87
N ILE A 225 11.23 -9.79 -10.29
CA ILE A 225 11.36 -9.50 -8.86
C ILE A 225 10.47 -10.46 -8.06
N GLU A 226 9.19 -10.55 -8.43
CA GLU A 226 8.18 -11.34 -7.70
C GLU A 226 8.50 -12.84 -7.70
N GLU A 227 9.13 -13.37 -8.76
CA GLU A 227 9.58 -14.78 -8.83
C GLU A 227 10.64 -15.14 -7.77
N GLN A 228 11.36 -14.17 -7.24
CA GLN A 228 12.44 -14.38 -6.29
C GLN A 228 12.08 -13.90 -4.87
N LEU A 229 11.11 -13.00 -4.76
CA LEU A 229 10.82 -12.28 -3.53
C LEU A 229 9.87 -13.09 -2.62
N TYR A 230 10.27 -13.25 -1.36
CA TYR A 230 9.38 -13.69 -0.29
C TYR A 230 8.67 -12.47 0.29
N TYR A 231 7.33 -12.46 0.22
CA TYR A 231 6.51 -11.37 0.73
C TYR A 231 5.12 -11.89 1.14
N ASP A 232 4.43 -11.15 2.00
CA ASP A 232 3.08 -11.51 2.45
C ASP A 232 2.00 -10.80 1.66
N ARG A 233 2.22 -9.53 1.34
CA ARG A 233 1.24 -8.70 0.61
C ARG A 233 1.92 -7.76 -0.38
N TRP A 234 1.23 -7.52 -1.49
CA TRP A 234 1.65 -6.56 -2.50
C TRP A 234 0.48 -5.68 -2.89
N TYR A 235 0.62 -4.38 -2.73
CA TYR A 235 -0.42 -3.42 -3.09
C TYR A 235 0.01 -2.61 -4.32
N CYS A 236 -0.96 -2.36 -5.25
CA CYS A 236 -0.73 -1.54 -6.43
C CYS A 236 -1.97 -0.74 -6.84
N GLY A 237 -1.76 0.37 -7.56
CA GLY A 237 -2.78 1.22 -8.16
C GLY A 237 -2.90 1.04 -9.68
N HIS A 238 -2.80 2.15 -10.42
CA HIS A 238 -2.67 2.26 -11.88
C HIS A 238 -3.85 1.73 -12.72
N TYR A 239 -4.39 0.57 -12.43
CA TYR A 239 -5.40 -0.10 -13.24
C TYR A 239 -6.84 0.35 -12.94
N HIS A 240 -7.04 1.28 -12.02
CA HIS A 240 -8.35 1.80 -11.62
C HIS A 240 -9.36 0.69 -11.29
N THR A 241 -8.94 -0.35 -10.62
CA THR A 241 -9.77 -1.49 -10.21
C THR A 241 -9.55 -1.83 -8.75
N ILE A 242 -10.56 -2.43 -8.13
CA ILE A 242 -10.48 -3.02 -6.78
C ILE A 242 -10.55 -4.52 -6.97
N LYS A 243 -9.44 -5.21 -6.75
CA LYS A 243 -9.33 -6.64 -6.99
C LYS A 243 -8.20 -7.23 -6.17
N LYS A 244 -8.38 -8.47 -5.72
CA LYS A 244 -7.30 -9.26 -5.14
C LYS A 244 -7.04 -10.47 -6.02
N ILE A 245 -5.79 -10.71 -6.36
CA ILE A 245 -5.31 -11.90 -7.07
C ILE A 245 -4.14 -12.43 -6.27
N ASP A 246 -4.32 -13.58 -5.63
CA ASP A 246 -3.33 -14.16 -4.74
C ASP A 246 -2.91 -13.17 -3.63
N LYS A 247 -1.65 -12.83 -3.52
CA LYS A 247 -1.11 -11.83 -2.58
C LYS A 247 -1.14 -10.40 -3.11
N ILE A 248 -1.56 -10.19 -4.37
CA ILE A 248 -1.58 -8.86 -5.02
C ILE A 248 -2.95 -8.21 -4.83
N GLN A 249 -2.97 -7.02 -4.25
CA GLN A 249 -4.18 -6.20 -4.08
C GLN A 249 -4.13 -4.93 -4.91
N PHE A 250 -5.07 -4.81 -5.84
CA PHE A 250 -5.31 -3.60 -6.64
C PHE A 250 -6.23 -2.66 -5.89
N MET A 251 -5.85 -1.39 -5.79
CA MET A 251 -6.57 -0.36 -5.05
C MET A 251 -6.99 0.78 -5.97
N TYR A 252 -8.22 1.24 -5.83
CA TYR A 252 -8.72 2.43 -6.54
C TYR A 252 -9.96 3.01 -5.86
N ASN A 253 -9.93 4.29 -5.48
CA ASN A 253 -11.05 5.00 -4.85
C ASN A 253 -11.65 4.33 -3.59
N ASP A 254 -10.92 3.41 -3.00
CA ASP A 254 -11.26 2.72 -1.76
C ASP A 254 -10.16 2.95 -0.73
N PHE A 255 -10.51 2.84 0.54
CA PHE A 255 -9.59 3.05 1.65
C PHE A 255 -9.63 1.83 2.54
N ASP A 256 -8.46 1.29 2.81
CA ASP A 256 -8.29 0.13 3.68
C ASP A 256 -7.31 0.45 4.81
N GLU A 257 -7.33 -0.30 5.88
CA GLU A 257 -6.32 -0.23 6.93
C GLU A 257 -5.07 -0.96 6.44
N PHE A 258 -3.90 -0.35 6.66
CA PHE A 258 -2.63 -1.00 6.35
C PHE A 258 -2.33 -2.04 7.42
N PRO A 259 -1.91 -3.26 7.07
CA PRO A 259 -1.72 -4.34 8.03
C PRO A 259 -0.71 -4.01 9.14
N SER A 260 -0.79 -4.72 10.23
CA SER A 260 0.16 -4.66 11.32
C SER A 260 0.72 -6.05 11.63
N LYS A 261 1.93 -6.09 12.17
CA LYS A 261 2.60 -7.34 12.55
C LYS A 261 1.84 -8.10 13.64
N ASP A 262 1.13 -7.39 14.50
CA ASP A 262 0.33 -8.00 15.57
C ASP A 262 -0.90 -8.74 15.03
N GLU A 263 -1.50 -8.23 13.94
CA GLU A 263 -2.64 -8.89 13.28
C GLU A 263 -2.23 -10.16 12.53
N GLU A 264 -1.04 -10.18 11.94
CA GLU A 264 -0.51 -11.37 11.26
C GLU A 264 -0.23 -12.51 12.24
N ASN A 265 0.33 -12.21 13.40
CA ASN A 265 0.55 -13.21 14.46
C ASN A 265 -0.77 -13.83 14.97
N LEU A 266 -1.85 -13.02 15.05
CA LEU A 266 -3.16 -13.52 15.46
C LEU A 266 -3.81 -14.42 14.40
N GLN A 267 -3.58 -14.16 13.11
CA GLN A 267 -4.10 -14.99 12.03
C GLN A 267 -3.38 -16.34 11.95
N ASP A 268 -2.05 -16.34 12.08
CA ASP A 268 -1.24 -17.56 12.10
C ASP A 268 -1.59 -18.47 13.29
N ASP A 269 -1.88 -17.89 14.46
CA ASP A 269 -2.32 -18.65 15.63
C ASP A 269 -3.73 -19.21 15.44
N PHE A 270 -4.61 -18.53 14.71
CA PHE A 270 -5.96 -18.99 14.40
C PHE A 270 -5.95 -20.13 13.35
N ASP A 271 -5.16 -19.98 12.28
CA ASP A 271 -4.99 -21.00 11.23
C ASP A 271 -4.33 -22.27 11.79
N ARG A 272 -3.43 -22.13 12.78
CA ARG A 272 -2.82 -23.26 13.49
C ARG A 272 -3.83 -24.00 14.38
N CYS A 273 -4.83 -23.31 14.95
CA CYS A 273 -5.91 -23.92 15.70
C CYS A 273 -6.86 -24.72 14.80
N ASP A 274 -7.13 -24.27 13.56
CA ASP A 274 -8.02 -24.98 12.63
C ASP A 274 -7.39 -26.28 12.08
N GLU A 275 -6.08 -26.37 11.95
CA GLU A 275 -5.38 -27.61 11.58
C GLU A 275 -5.44 -28.69 12.67
N CYS A 276 -5.60 -28.33 13.93
CA CYS A 276 -5.73 -29.27 15.04
C CYS A 276 -7.09 -29.98 15.11
N ASP A 277 -8.14 -29.41 14.51
CA ASP A 277 -9.54 -29.87 14.70
C ASP A 277 -9.96 -31.03 13.75
N VAL A 278 -9.07 -31.46 12.83
CA VAL A 278 -9.45 -32.47 11.79
C VAL A 278 -9.41 -33.91 12.29
N ASN A 279 -8.88 -34.22 13.46
CA ASN A 279 -8.68 -35.57 13.94
C ASN A 279 -9.50 -36.01 15.18
N GLY A 280 -10.33 -35.13 15.74
CA GLY A 280 -11.33 -35.51 16.77
C GLY A 280 -10.78 -36.08 18.08
N ASP A 281 -9.54 -35.75 18.44
CA ASP A 281 -8.94 -36.19 19.68
C ASP A 281 -9.15 -35.13 20.79
N ASN A 282 -9.57 -35.61 21.97
CA ASN A 282 -9.91 -34.77 23.12
C ASN A 282 -8.67 -34.10 23.68
N TYR A 283 -8.73 -32.77 23.78
CA TYR A 283 -7.71 -31.98 24.46
C TYR A 283 -7.86 -32.05 25.98
N TYR A 284 -6.77 -32.21 26.69
CA TYR A 284 -6.70 -32.07 28.14
C TYR A 284 -5.82 -30.88 28.49
N LEU A 285 -6.29 -30.04 29.42
CA LEU A 285 -5.45 -29.04 30.05
C LEU A 285 -4.63 -29.75 31.14
N ASP A 286 -3.35 -29.44 31.22
CA ASP A 286 -2.52 -29.87 32.33
C ASP A 286 -2.86 -29.16 33.65
N GLU A 287 -2.22 -29.54 34.75
CA GLU A 287 -2.47 -28.96 36.07
C GLU A 287 -2.11 -27.49 36.18
N ASP A 288 -1.38 -26.92 35.19
CA ASP A 288 -0.94 -25.52 35.11
C ASP A 288 -1.81 -24.69 34.14
N GLY A 289 -2.74 -25.33 33.38
CA GLY A 289 -3.69 -24.68 32.45
C GLY A 289 -3.16 -24.46 31.03
N GLU A 290 -2.10 -25.19 30.64
CA GLU A 290 -1.57 -25.16 29.28
C GLU A 290 -2.16 -26.29 28.42
N LEU A 291 -2.35 -26.05 27.09
CA LEU A 291 -2.87 -27.00 26.10
C LEU A 291 -1.75 -27.97 25.68
N GLU A 292 -1.90 -29.27 25.96
CA GLU A 292 -1.11 -30.33 25.34
C GLU A 292 -1.85 -30.92 24.12
N CYS A 293 -1.13 -30.97 22.97
CA CYS A 293 -1.55 -31.68 21.74
C CYS A 293 -1.21 -33.17 21.81
#